data_3bc9dfa1c3dc6f1cf1fb473e9ebe805f
#
_entry.id   3bc9dfa1c3dc6f1cf1fb473e9ebe805f
#
_cell.length_a   1.000
_cell.length_b   1.000
_cell.length_c   1.000
_cell.angle_alpha   90.00
_cell.angle_beta   90.00
_cell.angle_gamma   90.00
#
_symmetry.space_group_name_H-M   'P 1'
#
loop_
_entity.id
_entity.type
_entity.pdbx_description
1 polymer ?
#
loop_
_entity_poly.entity_id
_entity_poly.type
_entity_poly.pdbx_seq_one_letter_code
_entity_poly.pdbx_strand_id
1 'polypeptide(L)'
;MSACETAAAARLDDCLLVRDAVPADYPAIREVTLAAYGQFAYLVAQDVFEPYLEDVLDLEKHADNGQWLVVEADGQILGSGAFYPDAALQRVGLPARWASGRALAVHPAARGRGAARALIAAVECLAADSGAPVFAFHTASFMTSAIALYERLGYQRAPEFDYSWVAVYGPAGVPITSIAYYRCLNPSQPRRIR
;
A
#
# COMPACT_ATOMS: atom_id res chain seq x y z
N MET A 1 -12.79 -9.31 -21.97
CA MET A 1 -13.21 -8.97 -20.59
C MET A 1 -12.16 -9.55 -19.67
N SER A 2 -11.40 -8.69 -18.98
CA SER A 2 -10.28 -9.07 -18.09
C SER A 2 -10.82 -9.80 -16.86
N ALA A 3 -10.08 -10.78 -16.34
CA ALA A 3 -10.40 -11.48 -15.08
C ALA A 3 -10.50 -10.52 -13.86
N CYS A 4 -9.99 -9.30 -14.01
CA CYS A 4 -10.02 -8.26 -13.00
C CYS A 4 -11.36 -7.51 -12.92
N GLU A 5 -12.12 -7.38 -14.02
CA GLU A 5 -13.46 -6.77 -13.99
C GLU A 5 -14.45 -7.54 -13.09
N THR A 6 -14.22 -8.84 -12.93
CA THR A 6 -15.06 -9.68 -12.04
C THR A 6 -14.61 -9.61 -10.57
N ALA A 7 -13.36 -9.22 -10.30
CA ALA A 7 -12.84 -9.08 -8.93
C ALA A 7 -13.28 -7.77 -8.23
N ALA A 8 -13.64 -6.74 -9.00
CA ALA A 8 -14.17 -5.48 -8.47
C ALA A 8 -15.55 -5.61 -7.80
N ALA A 9 -16.19 -6.77 -7.90
CA ALA A 9 -17.52 -7.05 -7.35
C ALA A 9 -17.54 -8.09 -6.21
N ALA A 10 -16.41 -8.47 -5.64
CA ALA A 10 -16.39 -9.38 -4.51
C ALA A 10 -16.87 -8.68 -3.23
N ARG A 11 -18.14 -8.89 -2.90
CA ARG A 11 -18.74 -8.50 -1.61
C ARG A 11 -18.15 -9.37 -0.51
N LEU A 12 -17.26 -8.79 0.29
CA LEU A 12 -16.90 -9.33 1.61
C LEU A 12 -17.73 -8.57 2.64
N ASP A 13 -18.30 -9.27 3.60
CA ASP A 13 -19.21 -8.83 4.67
C ASP A 13 -19.13 -7.33 4.99
N ASP A 14 -20.23 -6.57 4.79
CA ASP A 14 -20.34 -5.11 4.64
C ASP A 14 -19.80 -4.63 3.28
N CYS A 15 -20.62 -4.59 2.27
CA CYS A 15 -20.40 -4.05 0.90
C CYS A 15 -19.11 -3.21 0.67
N LEU A 16 -17.92 -3.77 0.90
CA LEU A 16 -16.66 -3.09 0.59
C LEU A 16 -16.49 -3.04 -0.94
N LEU A 17 -16.38 -1.84 -1.47
CA LEU A 17 -16.07 -1.59 -2.87
C LEU A 17 -14.63 -1.06 -2.99
N VAL A 18 -13.80 -1.73 -3.79
CA VAL A 18 -12.49 -1.19 -4.19
C VAL A 18 -12.61 -0.65 -5.61
N ARG A 19 -12.17 0.57 -5.82
CA ARG A 19 -12.16 1.25 -7.12
C ARG A 19 -10.95 2.16 -7.27
N ASP A 20 -10.71 2.58 -8.50
CA ASP A 20 -9.76 3.64 -8.79
C ASP A 20 -10.18 4.93 -8.09
N ALA A 21 -9.19 5.63 -7.53
CA ALA A 21 -9.41 6.96 -7.01
C ALA A 21 -9.49 7.99 -8.13
N VAL A 22 -10.34 8.97 -7.93
CA VAL A 22 -10.40 10.17 -8.76
C VAL A 22 -9.91 11.39 -7.97
N PRO A 23 -9.52 12.51 -8.61
CA PRO A 23 -9.02 13.68 -7.88
C PRO A 23 -9.97 14.21 -6.79
N ALA A 24 -11.27 14.01 -6.95
CA ALA A 24 -12.28 14.37 -5.93
C ALA A 24 -12.15 13.55 -4.63
N ASP A 25 -11.49 12.38 -4.66
CA ASP A 25 -11.25 11.54 -3.48
C ASP A 25 -10.03 11.99 -2.67
N TYR A 26 -9.14 12.80 -3.23
CA TYR A 26 -7.87 13.16 -2.60
C TYR A 26 -8.00 13.76 -1.20
N PRO A 27 -8.95 14.65 -0.91
CA PRO A 27 -9.16 15.14 0.45
C PRO A 27 -9.44 14.00 1.45
N ALA A 28 -10.31 13.05 1.09
CA ALA A 28 -10.64 11.91 1.95
C ALA A 28 -9.46 10.92 2.07
N ILE A 29 -8.67 10.71 1.01
CA ILE A 29 -7.45 9.89 1.05
C ILE A 29 -6.45 10.52 2.03
N ARG A 30 -6.24 11.84 2.00
CA ARG A 30 -5.35 12.53 2.94
C ARG A 30 -5.83 12.39 4.37
N GLU A 31 -7.13 12.55 4.63
CA GLU A 31 -7.72 12.36 5.96
C GLU A 31 -7.48 10.95 6.49
N VAL A 32 -7.81 9.93 5.71
CA VAL A 32 -7.60 8.52 6.05
C VAL A 32 -6.12 8.23 6.32
N THR A 33 -5.24 8.76 5.47
CA THR A 33 -3.78 8.59 5.60
C THR A 33 -3.26 9.24 6.87
N LEU A 34 -3.65 10.49 7.14
CA LEU A 34 -3.30 11.20 8.38
C LEU A 34 -3.77 10.43 9.62
N ALA A 35 -5.02 9.95 9.64
CA ALA A 35 -5.55 9.17 10.74
C ALA A 35 -4.79 7.83 10.92
N ALA A 36 -4.42 7.17 9.81
CA ALA A 36 -3.72 5.88 9.85
C ALA A 36 -2.25 6.02 10.28
N TYR A 37 -1.55 7.04 9.80
CA TYR A 37 -0.11 7.22 10.04
C TYR A 37 0.17 8.06 11.29
N GLY A 38 -0.68 9.02 11.64
CA GLY A 38 -0.51 9.90 12.79
C GLY A 38 -0.34 9.16 14.12
N GLN A 39 -0.87 7.95 14.23
CA GLN A 39 -0.66 7.10 15.41
C GLN A 39 0.81 6.75 15.66
N PHE A 40 1.69 6.93 14.69
CA PHE A 40 3.12 6.60 14.81
C PHE A 40 3.99 7.84 15.09
N ALA A 41 3.41 9.04 15.14
CA ALA A 41 4.16 10.29 15.34
C ALA A 41 5.00 10.30 16.62
N TYR A 42 4.60 9.56 17.65
CA TYR A 42 5.36 9.48 18.91
C TYR A 42 6.51 8.46 18.88
N LEU A 43 6.59 7.63 17.83
CA LEU A 43 7.65 6.61 17.67
C LEU A 43 8.84 7.10 16.87
N VAL A 44 8.70 8.21 16.16
CA VAL A 44 9.66 8.73 15.21
C VAL A 44 9.99 10.18 15.57
N ALA A 45 11.25 10.57 15.47
CA ALA A 45 11.61 11.97 15.66
C ALA A 45 10.87 12.86 14.64
N GLN A 46 10.39 14.01 15.09
CA GLN A 46 9.50 14.88 14.31
C GLN A 46 10.14 15.33 12.99
N ASP A 47 11.42 15.67 13.02
CA ASP A 47 12.23 16.09 11.87
C ASP A 47 12.41 15.01 10.80
N VAL A 48 12.06 13.75 11.12
CA VAL A 48 12.04 12.61 10.18
C VAL A 48 10.61 12.24 9.81
N PHE A 49 9.70 12.31 10.77
CA PHE A 49 8.31 11.90 10.55
C PHE A 49 7.55 12.88 9.65
N GLU A 50 7.78 14.19 9.80
CA GLU A 50 7.12 15.20 8.99
C GLU A 50 7.46 15.06 7.49
N PRO A 51 8.74 15.02 7.06
CA PRO A 51 9.08 14.83 5.64
C PRO A 51 8.57 13.49 5.08
N TYR A 52 8.56 12.43 5.90
CA TYR A 52 7.99 11.15 5.50
C TYR A 52 6.47 11.26 5.26
N LEU A 53 5.76 11.91 6.18
CA LEU A 53 4.32 12.09 6.06
C LEU A 53 3.95 12.99 4.88
N GLU A 54 4.71 14.06 4.65
CA GLU A 54 4.58 14.93 3.48
C GLU A 54 4.72 14.13 2.18
N ASP A 55 5.75 13.28 2.08
CA ASP A 55 5.96 12.42 0.90
C ASP A 55 4.80 11.44 0.69
N VAL A 56 4.27 10.84 1.76
CA VAL A 56 3.12 9.92 1.66
C VAL A 56 1.83 10.65 1.25
N LEU A 57 1.68 11.93 1.62
CA LEU A 57 0.50 12.74 1.33
C LEU A 57 0.57 13.49 -0.02
N ASP A 58 1.70 13.43 -0.71
CA ASP A 58 1.86 14.01 -2.05
C ASP A 58 1.23 13.09 -3.10
N LEU A 59 -0.12 13.07 -3.11
CA LEU A 59 -0.90 12.17 -3.94
C LEU A 59 -0.70 12.44 -5.43
N GLU A 60 -0.53 13.70 -5.80
CA GLU A 60 -0.31 14.17 -7.17
C GLU A 60 1.01 13.59 -7.72
N LYS A 61 2.11 13.73 -6.98
CA LYS A 61 3.41 13.14 -7.33
C LYS A 61 3.33 11.63 -7.54
N HIS A 62 2.58 10.94 -6.67
CA HIS A 62 2.43 9.50 -6.77
C HIS A 62 1.51 9.09 -7.92
N ALA A 63 0.54 9.93 -8.30
CA ALA A 63 -0.34 9.68 -9.43
C ALA A 63 0.36 9.81 -10.80
N ASP A 64 1.46 10.56 -10.91
CA ASP A 64 2.22 10.71 -12.16
C ASP A 64 2.76 9.39 -12.71
N ASN A 65 3.08 8.44 -11.85
CA ASN A 65 3.70 7.16 -12.22
C ASN A 65 2.97 5.94 -11.65
N GLY A 66 1.89 6.15 -10.93
CA GLY A 66 1.12 5.12 -10.24
C GLY A 66 -0.38 5.36 -10.34
N GLN A 67 -1.12 4.48 -9.72
CA GLN A 67 -2.58 4.51 -9.67
C GLN A 67 -3.02 4.45 -8.22
N TRP A 68 -3.83 5.42 -7.78
CA TRP A 68 -4.44 5.35 -6.46
C TRP A 68 -5.71 4.50 -6.50
N LEU A 69 -5.89 3.68 -5.47
CA LEU A 69 -7.12 2.94 -5.20
C LEU A 69 -7.70 3.40 -3.87
N VAL A 70 -9.00 3.32 -3.78
CA VAL A 70 -9.75 3.51 -2.53
C VAL A 70 -10.59 2.27 -2.25
N VAL A 71 -10.80 1.99 -0.97
CA VAL A 71 -11.84 1.07 -0.51
C VAL A 71 -12.89 1.88 0.22
N GLU A 72 -14.14 1.70 -0.17
CA GLU A 72 -15.27 2.42 0.40
C GLU A 72 -16.40 1.48 0.84
N ALA A 73 -17.21 1.96 1.75
CA ALA A 73 -18.49 1.38 2.12
C ALA A 73 -19.47 2.53 2.44
N ASP A 74 -20.72 2.38 2.04
CA ASP A 74 -21.79 3.35 2.28
C ASP A 74 -21.43 4.79 1.85
N GLY A 75 -20.65 4.92 0.75
CA GLY A 75 -20.18 6.19 0.22
C GLY A 75 -19.04 6.85 1.01
N GLN A 76 -18.47 6.16 1.99
CA GLN A 76 -17.33 6.64 2.78
C GLN A 76 -16.04 5.90 2.39
N ILE A 77 -14.97 6.63 2.13
CA ILE A 77 -13.64 6.06 1.93
C ILE A 77 -13.07 5.60 3.27
N LEU A 78 -12.80 4.31 3.37
CA LEU A 78 -12.28 3.64 4.57
C LEU A 78 -10.77 3.43 4.52
N GLY A 79 -10.21 3.42 3.33
CA GLY A 79 -8.78 3.17 3.12
C GLY A 79 -8.36 3.50 1.70
N SER A 80 -7.05 3.57 1.50
CA SER A 80 -6.42 3.87 0.21
C SER A 80 -5.07 3.19 0.08
N GLY A 81 -4.54 3.14 -1.14
CA GLY A 81 -3.20 2.68 -1.44
C GLY A 81 -2.82 3.02 -2.88
N ALA A 82 -1.54 3.26 -3.12
CA ALA A 82 -1.01 3.49 -4.46
C ALA A 82 -0.42 2.20 -5.04
N PHE A 83 -0.67 1.97 -6.31
CA PHE A 83 -0.12 0.89 -7.13
C PHE A 83 0.84 1.45 -8.17
N TYR A 84 1.96 0.76 -8.40
CA TYR A 84 2.93 1.08 -9.44
C TYR A 84 3.17 -0.16 -10.30
N PRO A 85 2.97 -0.08 -11.63
CA PRO A 85 3.20 -1.22 -12.53
C PRO A 85 4.69 -1.57 -12.67
N ASP A 86 5.58 -0.61 -12.38
CA ASP A 86 7.04 -0.82 -12.31
C ASP A 86 7.59 -0.22 -11.01
N ALA A 87 8.12 -1.07 -10.15
CA ALA A 87 8.64 -0.69 -8.84
C ALA A 87 9.82 0.29 -8.91
N ALA A 88 10.59 0.29 -10.01
CA ALA A 88 11.69 1.22 -10.22
C ALA A 88 11.23 2.69 -10.22
N LEU A 89 9.96 2.96 -10.55
CA LEU A 89 9.38 4.31 -10.55
C LEU A 89 9.32 4.92 -9.15
N GLN A 90 9.29 4.10 -8.10
CA GLN A 90 9.33 4.58 -6.72
C GLN A 90 10.72 5.00 -6.23
N ARG A 91 11.79 4.60 -6.92
CA ARG A 91 13.20 4.90 -6.57
C ARG A 91 13.61 4.46 -5.15
N VAL A 92 13.02 3.38 -4.66
CA VAL A 92 13.29 2.80 -3.32
C VAL A 92 14.08 1.48 -3.39
N GLY A 93 14.80 1.25 -4.48
CA GLY A 93 15.71 0.11 -4.64
C GLY A 93 15.04 -1.19 -5.06
N LEU A 94 13.73 -1.24 -5.26
CA LEU A 94 13.06 -2.42 -5.79
C LEU A 94 13.39 -2.62 -7.27
N PRO A 95 13.51 -3.89 -7.75
CA PRO A 95 13.84 -4.18 -9.14
C PRO A 95 12.81 -3.64 -10.14
N ALA A 96 13.32 -3.20 -11.30
CA ALA A 96 12.47 -2.90 -12.45
C ALA A 96 11.65 -4.13 -12.89
N ARG A 97 10.48 -3.88 -13.48
CA ARG A 97 9.50 -4.88 -13.92
C ARG A 97 8.81 -5.66 -12.78
N TRP A 98 9.16 -5.44 -11.52
CA TRP A 98 8.30 -5.81 -10.41
C TRP A 98 7.20 -4.76 -10.28
N ALA A 99 5.99 -5.19 -9.96
CA ALA A 99 4.96 -4.24 -9.54
C ALA A 99 5.13 -3.92 -8.06
N SER A 100 4.66 -2.75 -7.65
CA SER A 100 4.76 -2.39 -6.22
C SER A 100 3.56 -1.62 -5.71
N GLY A 101 3.42 -1.61 -4.38
CA GLY A 101 2.45 -0.84 -3.64
C GLY A 101 3.10 0.16 -2.70
N ARG A 102 2.38 1.25 -2.40
CA ARG A 102 2.82 2.27 -1.45
C ARG A 102 1.63 2.88 -0.70
N ALA A 103 1.93 3.46 0.45
CA ALA A 103 0.99 4.27 1.23
C ALA A 103 -0.35 3.56 1.54
N LEU A 104 -0.32 2.24 1.80
CA LEU A 104 -1.51 1.53 2.24
C LEU A 104 -1.99 2.09 3.59
N ALA A 105 -3.15 2.68 3.60
CA ALA A 105 -3.78 3.28 4.76
C ALA A 105 -5.20 2.75 4.93
N VAL A 106 -5.59 2.47 6.18
CA VAL A 106 -6.98 2.19 6.56
C VAL A 106 -7.30 3.00 7.80
N HIS A 107 -8.38 3.76 7.72
CA HIS A 107 -8.84 4.59 8.84
C HIS A 107 -8.96 3.71 10.12
N PRO A 108 -8.44 4.15 11.27
CA PRO A 108 -8.45 3.36 12.50
C PRO A 108 -9.83 2.80 12.88
N ALA A 109 -10.88 3.59 12.72
CA ALA A 109 -12.27 3.18 13.00
C ALA A 109 -12.82 2.12 12.02
N ALA A 110 -12.17 1.92 10.87
CA ALA A 110 -12.57 0.94 9.85
C ALA A 110 -11.74 -0.36 9.91
N ARG A 111 -10.81 -0.47 10.86
CA ARG A 111 -9.99 -1.68 11.03
C ARG A 111 -10.84 -2.89 11.42
N GLY A 112 -10.34 -4.09 11.09
CA GLY A 112 -11.06 -5.33 11.37
C GLY A 112 -12.17 -5.66 10.34
N ARG A 113 -12.56 -4.72 9.47
CA ARG A 113 -13.61 -4.90 8.45
C ARG A 113 -13.11 -5.48 7.11
N GLY A 114 -11.84 -5.84 7.00
CA GLY A 114 -11.28 -6.42 5.78
C GLY A 114 -10.75 -5.41 4.74
N ALA A 115 -10.87 -4.09 4.97
CA ALA A 115 -10.49 -3.04 4.02
C ALA A 115 -9.04 -3.17 3.49
N ALA A 116 -8.05 -3.39 4.37
CA ALA A 116 -6.66 -3.59 3.95
C ALA A 116 -6.50 -4.83 3.07
N ARG A 117 -7.19 -5.92 3.39
CA ARG A 117 -7.15 -7.16 2.60
C ARG A 117 -7.75 -6.94 1.21
N ALA A 118 -8.86 -6.20 1.13
CA ALA A 118 -9.52 -5.87 -0.14
C ALA A 118 -8.60 -5.03 -1.04
N LEU A 119 -7.96 -3.98 -0.49
CA LEU A 119 -6.98 -3.17 -1.21
C LEU A 119 -5.78 -4.00 -1.70
N ILE A 120 -5.20 -4.84 -0.83
CA ILE A 120 -4.08 -5.71 -1.21
C ILE A 120 -4.48 -6.66 -2.33
N ALA A 121 -5.66 -7.28 -2.25
CA ALA A 121 -6.15 -8.15 -3.31
C ALA A 121 -6.31 -7.42 -4.64
N ALA A 122 -6.82 -6.18 -4.63
CA ALA A 122 -6.97 -5.36 -5.82
C ALA A 122 -5.61 -4.99 -6.46
N VAL A 123 -4.64 -4.54 -5.67
CA VAL A 123 -3.29 -4.23 -6.20
C VAL A 123 -2.56 -5.48 -6.71
N GLU A 124 -2.78 -6.65 -6.10
CA GLU A 124 -2.24 -7.91 -6.62
C GLU A 124 -2.87 -8.30 -7.97
N CYS A 125 -4.18 -8.03 -8.16
CA CYS A 125 -4.82 -8.21 -9.46
C CYS A 125 -4.21 -7.30 -10.52
N LEU A 126 -4.07 -6.01 -10.22
CA LEU A 126 -3.42 -5.05 -11.13
C LEU A 126 -1.97 -5.45 -11.46
N ALA A 127 -1.23 -5.93 -10.48
CA ALA A 127 0.13 -6.41 -10.67
C ALA A 127 0.18 -7.65 -11.60
N ALA A 128 -0.74 -8.58 -11.44
CA ALA A 128 -0.85 -9.74 -12.33
C ALA A 128 -1.26 -9.34 -13.75
N ASP A 129 -2.21 -8.42 -13.89
CA ASP A 129 -2.68 -7.91 -15.18
C ASP A 129 -1.60 -7.11 -15.92
N SER A 130 -0.69 -6.44 -15.19
CA SER A 130 0.48 -5.78 -15.78
C SER A 130 1.56 -6.75 -16.29
N GLY A 131 1.42 -8.04 -15.99
CA GLY A 131 2.42 -9.05 -16.33
C GLY A 131 3.66 -9.04 -15.45
N ALA A 132 3.62 -8.35 -14.30
CA ALA A 132 4.72 -8.34 -13.37
C ALA A 132 4.93 -9.73 -12.73
N PRO A 133 6.15 -10.25 -12.65
CA PRO A 133 6.41 -11.55 -12.03
C PRO A 133 6.31 -11.52 -10.51
N VAL A 134 6.46 -10.33 -9.90
CA VAL A 134 6.53 -10.12 -8.46
C VAL A 134 5.78 -8.84 -8.10
N PHE A 135 5.03 -8.89 -7.01
CA PHE A 135 4.52 -7.71 -6.31
C PHE A 135 5.30 -7.52 -5.01
N ALA A 136 5.82 -6.31 -4.79
CA ALA A 136 6.64 -5.97 -3.63
C ALA A 136 6.28 -4.61 -3.06
N PHE A 137 6.65 -4.37 -1.82
CA PHE A 137 6.45 -3.08 -1.15
C PHE A 137 7.33 -2.96 0.10
N HIS A 138 7.40 -1.76 0.64
CA HIS A 138 8.03 -1.51 1.93
C HIS A 138 7.00 -1.17 3.00
N THR A 139 7.36 -1.49 4.25
CA THR A 139 6.68 -1.02 5.46
C THR A 139 7.73 -0.62 6.49
N ALA A 140 7.38 0.26 7.42
CA ALA A 140 8.33 0.62 8.47
C ALA A 140 8.39 -0.47 9.54
N SER A 141 9.60 -0.70 10.08
CA SER A 141 9.86 -1.76 11.07
C SER A 141 9.00 -1.67 12.34
N PHE A 142 8.48 -0.49 12.65
CA PHE A 142 7.58 -0.27 13.79
C PHE A 142 6.10 -0.53 13.49
N MET A 143 5.71 -0.72 12.23
CA MET A 143 4.32 -0.98 11.81
C MET A 143 3.91 -2.44 12.03
N THR A 144 3.96 -2.92 13.27
CA THR A 144 3.81 -4.33 13.63
C THR A 144 2.50 -4.97 13.17
N SER A 145 1.40 -4.22 13.20
CA SER A 145 0.09 -4.71 12.72
C SER A 145 0.07 -4.95 11.21
N ALA A 146 0.74 -4.08 10.44
CA ALA A 146 0.87 -4.22 8.98
C ALA A 146 1.78 -5.42 8.66
N ILE A 147 2.91 -5.54 9.34
CA ILE A 147 3.83 -6.68 9.23
C ILE A 147 3.08 -7.99 9.45
N ALA A 148 2.36 -8.12 10.57
CA ALA A 148 1.58 -9.32 10.88
C ALA A 148 0.48 -9.61 9.82
N LEU A 149 -0.11 -8.59 9.21
CA LEU A 149 -1.05 -8.77 8.09
C LEU A 149 -0.36 -9.34 6.87
N TYR A 150 0.77 -8.77 6.46
CA TYR A 150 1.50 -9.21 5.26
C TYR A 150 2.00 -10.65 5.40
N GLU A 151 2.56 -11.01 6.55
CA GLU A 151 3.01 -12.37 6.83
C GLU A 151 1.84 -13.38 6.80
N ARG A 152 0.69 -13.05 7.38
CA ARG A 152 -0.53 -13.89 7.28
C ARG A 152 -1.04 -14.02 5.85
N LEU A 153 -0.83 -13.03 4.99
CA LEU A 153 -1.17 -13.09 3.58
C LEU A 153 -0.13 -13.87 2.76
N GLY A 154 0.97 -14.33 3.36
CA GLY A 154 1.99 -15.14 2.73
C GLY A 154 3.05 -14.33 1.97
N TYR A 155 3.20 -13.05 2.27
CA TYR A 155 4.33 -12.26 1.79
C TYR A 155 5.62 -12.69 2.47
N GLN A 156 6.71 -12.68 1.73
CA GLN A 156 8.03 -13.06 2.20
C GLN A 156 8.91 -11.82 2.37
N ARG A 157 9.80 -11.85 3.35
CA ARG A 157 10.80 -10.80 3.57
C ARG A 157 11.83 -10.81 2.44
N ALA A 158 12.27 -9.61 2.04
CA ALA A 158 13.34 -9.38 1.08
C ALA A 158 14.39 -8.43 1.69
N PRO A 159 15.19 -8.87 2.67
CA PRO A 159 16.10 -8.02 3.43
C PRO A 159 17.13 -7.27 2.58
N GLU A 160 17.45 -7.80 1.41
CA GLU A 160 18.35 -7.18 0.43
C GLU A 160 17.83 -5.85 -0.13
N PHE A 161 16.54 -5.58 0.01
CA PHE A 161 15.90 -4.33 -0.41
C PHE A 161 15.51 -3.44 0.76
N ASP A 162 15.89 -3.78 1.99
CA ASP A 162 15.67 -2.91 3.14
C ASP A 162 16.49 -1.63 3.00
N TYR A 163 15.94 -0.50 3.47
CA TYR A 163 16.70 0.75 3.51
C TYR A 163 16.45 1.54 4.80
N SER A 164 17.46 2.32 5.20
CA SER A 164 17.38 3.19 6.36
C SER A 164 16.70 4.52 6.01
N TRP A 165 15.80 4.99 6.87
CA TRP A 165 15.17 6.30 6.72
C TRP A 165 16.17 7.46 6.87
N VAL A 166 17.25 7.27 7.61
CA VAL A 166 18.34 8.25 7.72
C VAL A 166 18.89 8.64 6.34
N ALA A 167 18.98 7.66 5.42
CA ALA A 167 19.45 7.92 4.07
C ALA A 167 18.46 8.70 3.20
N VAL A 168 17.17 8.70 3.53
CA VAL A 168 16.09 9.28 2.72
C VAL A 168 15.56 10.58 3.32
N TYR A 169 15.35 10.60 4.64
CA TYR A 169 14.66 11.70 5.34
C TYR A 169 15.58 12.48 6.29
N GLY A 170 16.85 12.12 6.36
CA GLY A 170 17.84 12.82 7.20
C GLY A 170 18.13 12.13 8.54
N PRO A 171 19.06 12.69 9.33
CA PRO A 171 19.54 12.06 10.55
C PRO A 171 18.43 12.00 11.62
N ALA A 172 18.03 10.81 11.97
CA ALA A 172 17.09 10.52 13.07
C ALA A 172 17.86 10.04 14.30
N GLY A 173 17.38 10.37 15.47
CA GLY A 173 17.93 9.86 16.73
C GLY A 173 17.79 8.34 16.92
N VAL A 174 16.87 7.69 16.21
CA VAL A 174 16.66 6.24 16.21
C VAL A 174 16.69 5.74 14.77
N PRO A 175 17.51 4.74 14.43
CA PRO A 175 17.54 4.18 13.08
C PRO A 175 16.22 3.46 12.77
N ILE A 176 15.44 4.05 11.87
CA ILE A 176 14.23 3.44 11.33
C ILE A 176 14.56 2.78 10.01
N THR A 177 14.05 1.57 9.83
CA THR A 177 14.25 0.79 8.61
C THR A 177 12.90 0.59 7.91
N SER A 178 12.86 0.92 6.62
CA SER A 178 11.87 0.38 5.72
C SER A 178 12.24 -1.05 5.38
N ILE A 179 11.36 -1.97 5.70
CA ILE A 179 11.55 -3.39 5.47
C ILE A 179 10.73 -3.84 4.27
N ALA A 180 11.38 -4.57 3.37
CA ALA A 180 10.77 -5.00 2.12
C ALA A 180 10.06 -6.36 2.28
N TYR A 181 8.91 -6.46 1.62
CA TYR A 181 8.15 -7.69 1.44
C TYR A 181 7.85 -7.91 -0.04
N TYR A 182 7.79 -9.16 -0.44
CA TYR A 182 7.44 -9.53 -1.81
C TYR A 182 6.56 -10.76 -1.87
N ARG A 183 5.92 -10.95 -3.02
CA ARG A 183 5.16 -12.13 -3.40
C ARG A 183 5.35 -12.40 -4.88
N CYS A 184 5.71 -13.65 -5.24
CA CYS A 184 5.71 -14.09 -6.63
C CYS A 184 4.26 -14.17 -7.14
N LEU A 185 4.02 -13.61 -8.31
CA LEU A 185 2.74 -13.67 -9.00
C LEU A 185 2.83 -14.79 -10.04
N ASN A 186 2.05 -15.86 -9.85
CA ASN A 186 1.98 -16.93 -10.84
C ASN A 186 0.97 -16.55 -11.94
N PRO A 187 1.39 -16.37 -13.20
CA PRO A 187 0.47 -16.04 -14.29
C PRO A 187 -0.55 -17.17 -14.60
N SER A 188 -0.39 -18.34 -13.98
CA SER A 188 -1.19 -19.53 -14.30
C SER A 188 -2.26 -19.92 -13.28
N GLN A 189 -2.44 -19.19 -12.19
CA GLN A 189 -3.49 -19.50 -11.22
C GLN A 189 -4.49 -18.34 -11.11
N PRO A 190 -5.72 -18.51 -11.67
CA PRO A 190 -6.82 -17.62 -11.31
C PRO A 190 -7.08 -17.79 -9.81
N ARG A 191 -6.85 -16.74 -9.01
CA ARG A 191 -7.12 -16.78 -7.57
C ARG A 191 -8.61 -16.94 -7.34
N ARG A 192 -8.99 -18.02 -6.68
CA ARG A 192 -10.32 -18.17 -6.08
C ARG A 192 -10.34 -17.22 -4.88
N ILE A 193 -11.03 -16.10 -5.03
CA ILE A 193 -11.46 -15.26 -3.91
C ILE A 193 -12.51 -16.08 -3.15
N ARG A 194 -12.18 -16.52 -1.94
CA ARG A 194 -13.15 -17.09 -0.99
C ARG A 194 -13.53 -16.01 0.00
#